data_02b1e576a7370d8364b726013140f948
#
_entry.id   02b1e576a7370d8364b726013140f948
#
_cell.length_a   1.000
_cell.length_b   1.000
_cell.length_c   1.000
_cell.angle_alpha   90.00
_cell.angle_beta   90.00
_cell.angle_gamma   90.00
#
_symmetry.space_group_name_H-M   'P 1'
#
loop_
_entity.id
_entity.type
_entity.pdbx_description
1 polymer ?
#
loop_
_entity_poly.entity_id
_entity_poly.type
_entity_poly.pdbx_seq_one_letter_code
_entity_poly.pdbx_strand_id
1 'polypeptide(L)'
;LPAFGIYGHDVQEADDTSIPADVEEKLLRFGRAAVAAASMRGKSYLQIGSVTMGIGGSIIDSDFIESYLGMRVESVDEVEIIRRMTEGIYDHAEFEKALKWAKETCKIGWDKNPEELQFSPEKKEEQFEFVVKMAVIIKELMNGCDKLDPKFSEEAIGHNALAAGFQGQRQWTDFYPNGDFAEAMLNTSFDWNGAREPYILATENDVLNGLGMMFMKLLTNRAQIFADVRTYWSPEAVKKATGYDLEGVAKEAGGFLHLINSGAACLDANGEAKDENGNAVMKQWWDITEEDQKAIMDNTEWCMADNGYFRGGGYSSRYETKAQMPATMIRLNL
;
A
#
# COMPACT_ATOMS: atom_id res chain seq x y z
N LEU A 1 23.23 -22.36 -17.52
CA LEU A 1 22.16 -21.98 -16.59
C LEU A 1 22.66 -22.09 -15.17
N PRO A 2 22.38 -21.13 -14.29
CA PRO A 2 22.68 -21.25 -12.87
C PRO A 2 21.98 -22.48 -12.29
N ALA A 3 22.66 -23.22 -11.42
CA ALA A 3 22.13 -24.38 -10.75
C ALA A 3 22.27 -24.19 -9.23
N PHE A 4 21.23 -24.57 -8.48
CA PHE A 4 21.19 -24.48 -7.04
C PHE A 4 21.06 -25.89 -6.47
N GLY A 5 21.97 -26.26 -5.53
CA GLY A 5 21.87 -27.50 -4.80
C GLY A 5 20.99 -27.28 -3.55
N ILE A 6 20.02 -28.17 -3.36
CA ILE A 6 19.17 -28.18 -2.16
C ILE A 6 19.41 -29.54 -1.47
N TYR A 7 19.81 -29.48 -0.19
CA TYR A 7 20.19 -30.63 0.60
C TYR A 7 19.38 -30.69 1.90
N GLY A 8 19.04 -31.92 2.33
CA GLY A 8 18.48 -32.21 3.65
C GLY A 8 19.52 -32.09 4.77
N HIS A 9 19.05 -32.03 6.01
CA HIS A 9 19.91 -32.00 7.20
C HIS A 9 20.46 -33.37 7.55
N ASP A 10 19.67 -34.42 7.30
CA ASP A 10 19.98 -35.77 7.71
C ASP A 10 20.27 -36.68 6.52
N VAL A 11 21.00 -37.77 6.81
CA VAL A 11 21.25 -38.86 5.86
C VAL A 11 20.03 -39.77 5.87
N GLN A 12 19.45 -40.01 4.68
CA GLN A 12 18.37 -40.98 4.52
C GLN A 12 18.92 -42.39 4.37
N GLU A 13 18.11 -43.36 4.74
CA GLU A 13 18.39 -44.77 4.45
C GLU A 13 18.42 -45.00 2.93
N ALA A 14 19.20 -45.97 2.47
CA ALA A 14 19.49 -46.16 1.05
C ALA A 14 18.26 -46.49 0.20
N ASP A 15 17.19 -46.95 0.80
CA ASP A 15 15.91 -47.31 0.16
C ASP A 15 14.79 -46.30 0.43
N ASP A 16 15.06 -45.26 1.21
CA ASP A 16 14.09 -44.14 1.43
C ASP A 16 14.14 -43.19 0.24
N THR A 17 13.06 -43.16 -0.53
CA THR A 17 12.87 -42.25 -1.68
C THR A 17 11.96 -41.07 -1.36
N SER A 18 11.59 -40.89 -0.09
CA SER A 18 10.78 -39.75 0.32
C SER A 18 11.57 -38.42 0.22
N ILE A 19 10.85 -37.31 0.08
CA ILE A 19 11.47 -35.98 0.17
C ILE A 19 11.40 -35.53 1.63
N PRO A 20 12.55 -35.31 2.31
CA PRO A 20 12.56 -34.79 3.66
C PRO A 20 11.80 -33.45 3.77
N ALA A 21 11.10 -33.22 4.86
CA ALA A 21 10.28 -32.04 5.07
C ALA A 21 11.08 -30.71 4.95
N ASP A 22 12.34 -30.71 5.41
CA ASP A 22 13.22 -29.55 5.27
C ASP A 22 13.66 -29.30 3.83
N VAL A 23 13.79 -30.36 3.01
CA VAL A 23 14.05 -30.23 1.56
C VAL A 23 12.81 -29.71 0.85
N GLU A 24 11.63 -30.24 1.18
CA GLU A 24 10.35 -29.76 0.63
C GLU A 24 10.15 -28.27 0.92
N GLU A 25 10.39 -27.83 2.16
CA GLU A 25 10.31 -26.42 2.54
C GLU A 25 11.26 -25.55 1.70
N LYS A 26 12.51 -25.98 1.51
CA LYS A 26 13.51 -25.26 0.69
C LYS A 26 13.10 -25.19 -0.78
N LEU A 27 12.53 -26.29 -1.32
CA LEU A 27 12.00 -26.31 -2.70
C LEU A 27 10.83 -25.35 -2.87
N LEU A 28 9.90 -25.31 -1.92
CA LEU A 28 8.78 -24.36 -1.93
C LEU A 28 9.24 -22.91 -1.85
N ARG A 29 10.22 -22.61 -1.00
CA ARG A 29 10.84 -21.27 -0.91
C ARG A 29 11.49 -20.86 -2.24
N PHE A 30 12.26 -21.76 -2.84
CA PHE A 30 12.87 -21.52 -4.15
C PHE A 30 11.80 -21.30 -5.24
N GLY A 31 10.77 -22.15 -5.26
CA GLY A 31 9.67 -22.01 -6.20
C GLY A 31 8.94 -20.67 -6.08
N ARG A 32 8.64 -20.23 -4.86
CA ARG A 32 8.03 -18.92 -4.61
C ARG A 32 8.91 -17.75 -5.10
N ALA A 33 10.20 -17.81 -4.79
CA ALA A 33 11.15 -16.80 -5.26
C ALA A 33 11.25 -16.77 -6.80
N ALA A 34 11.24 -17.94 -7.45
CA ALA A 34 11.28 -18.05 -8.89
C ALA A 34 10.02 -17.49 -9.56
N VAL A 35 8.84 -17.76 -8.98
CA VAL A 35 7.56 -17.20 -9.46
C VAL A 35 7.55 -15.67 -9.29
N ALA A 36 7.99 -15.17 -8.12
CA ALA A 36 8.10 -13.73 -7.88
C ALA A 36 9.01 -13.05 -8.89
N ALA A 37 10.20 -13.62 -9.15
CA ALA A 37 11.13 -13.08 -10.13
C ALA A 37 10.56 -13.13 -11.56
N ALA A 38 9.85 -14.20 -11.93
CA ALA A 38 9.23 -14.34 -13.24
C ALA A 38 8.08 -13.33 -13.44
N SER A 39 7.31 -13.04 -12.37
CA SER A 39 6.18 -12.12 -12.40
C SER A 39 6.58 -10.67 -12.68
N MET A 40 7.81 -10.28 -12.38
CA MET A 40 8.33 -8.94 -12.63
C MET A 40 8.66 -8.69 -14.11
N ARG A 41 9.05 -9.74 -14.84
CA ARG A 41 9.54 -9.60 -16.22
C ARG A 41 8.48 -9.05 -17.16
N GLY A 42 8.83 -7.99 -17.89
CA GLY A 42 7.96 -7.31 -18.85
C GLY A 42 6.89 -6.42 -18.21
N LYS A 43 6.89 -6.29 -16.88
CA LYS A 43 6.08 -5.33 -16.13
C LYS A 43 6.75 -3.97 -16.05
N SER A 44 6.07 -2.98 -15.48
CA SER A 44 6.65 -1.68 -15.19
C SER A 44 6.53 -1.31 -13.71
N TYR A 45 7.39 -0.39 -13.29
CA TYR A 45 7.17 0.49 -12.15
C TYR A 45 6.70 1.84 -12.70
N LEU A 46 5.52 2.29 -12.29
CA LEU A 46 4.95 3.55 -12.76
C LEU A 46 5.21 4.67 -11.75
N GLN A 47 5.96 5.67 -12.16
CA GLN A 47 6.12 6.91 -11.41
C GLN A 47 5.01 7.89 -11.81
N ILE A 48 4.18 8.30 -10.85
CA ILE A 48 3.19 9.37 -11.03
C ILE A 48 3.75 10.62 -10.38
N GLY A 49 4.22 11.54 -11.20
CA GLY A 49 5.08 12.65 -10.79
C GLY A 49 6.56 12.29 -10.91
N SER A 50 7.42 13.03 -10.21
CA SER A 50 8.86 12.86 -10.27
C SER A 50 9.47 12.76 -8.86
N VAL A 51 10.80 12.82 -8.74
CA VAL A 51 11.50 12.87 -7.45
C VAL A 51 11.10 14.11 -6.68
N THR A 52 10.70 13.94 -5.43
CA THR A 52 10.23 15.02 -4.58
C THR A 52 11.28 15.41 -3.54
N MET A 53 11.48 16.71 -3.38
CA MET A 53 12.27 17.32 -2.30
C MET A 53 13.66 16.69 -2.08
N GLY A 54 14.24 16.04 -3.10
CA GLY A 54 15.55 15.42 -3.00
C GLY A 54 15.59 14.16 -2.12
N ILE A 55 14.46 13.48 -1.92
CA ILE A 55 14.42 12.22 -1.18
C ILE A 55 15.19 11.14 -1.96
N GLY A 56 16.29 10.66 -1.36
CA GLY A 56 17.17 9.70 -2.01
C GLY A 56 16.49 8.38 -2.40
N GLY A 57 15.50 7.93 -1.63
CA GLY A 57 14.70 6.74 -1.93
C GLY A 57 13.80 6.84 -3.16
N SER A 58 13.56 8.05 -3.65
CA SER A 58 12.80 8.29 -4.89
C SER A 58 13.68 8.31 -6.14
N ILE A 59 14.99 8.34 -5.97
CA ILE A 59 15.92 8.30 -7.10
C ILE A 59 16.08 6.85 -7.54
N ILE A 60 15.83 6.59 -8.81
CA ILE A 60 15.87 5.25 -9.38
C ILE A 60 16.88 5.19 -10.54
N ASP A 61 17.63 4.11 -10.59
CA ASP A 61 18.42 3.74 -11.76
C ASP A 61 17.58 2.79 -12.62
N SER A 62 17.02 3.31 -13.71
CA SER A 62 16.16 2.55 -14.63
C SER A 62 16.90 1.40 -15.30
N ASP A 63 18.18 1.57 -15.61
CA ASP A 63 19.00 0.53 -16.26
C ASP A 63 19.23 -0.64 -15.30
N PHE A 64 19.42 -0.33 -14.00
CA PHE A 64 19.48 -1.36 -12.97
C PHE A 64 18.18 -2.15 -12.86
N ILE A 65 17.03 -1.46 -12.79
CA ILE A 65 15.72 -2.08 -12.68
C ILE A 65 15.44 -2.99 -13.88
N GLU A 66 15.74 -2.52 -15.09
CA GLU A 66 15.56 -3.31 -16.31
C GLU A 66 16.49 -4.53 -16.34
N SER A 67 17.78 -4.33 -16.06
CA SER A 67 18.78 -5.39 -16.13
C SER A 67 18.57 -6.49 -15.11
N TYR A 68 18.21 -6.15 -13.86
CA TYR A 68 18.11 -7.11 -12.77
C TYR A 68 16.68 -7.65 -12.58
N LEU A 69 15.66 -6.81 -12.75
CA LEU A 69 14.28 -7.21 -12.51
C LEU A 69 13.52 -7.52 -13.80
N GLY A 70 14.04 -7.05 -14.96
CA GLY A 70 13.34 -7.16 -16.23
C GLY A 70 12.11 -6.27 -16.31
N MET A 71 12.06 -5.21 -15.49
CA MET A 71 10.96 -4.24 -15.42
C MET A 71 11.36 -2.94 -16.07
N ARG A 72 10.40 -2.27 -16.73
CA ARG A 72 10.58 -0.90 -17.20
C ARG A 72 10.25 0.08 -16.09
N VAL A 73 10.85 1.26 -16.14
CA VAL A 73 10.43 2.42 -15.36
C VAL A 73 9.69 3.34 -16.32
N GLU A 74 8.43 3.59 -16.04
CA GLU A 74 7.58 4.50 -16.82
C GLU A 74 7.15 5.67 -15.94
N SER A 75 6.93 6.83 -16.53
CA SER A 75 6.53 8.02 -15.77
C SER A 75 5.38 8.72 -16.45
N VAL A 76 4.43 9.19 -15.66
CA VAL A 76 3.37 10.11 -16.07
C VAL A 76 3.43 11.35 -15.19
N ASP A 77 3.07 12.49 -15.75
CA ASP A 77 2.93 13.73 -14.99
C ASP A 77 1.66 13.67 -14.11
N GLU A 78 1.70 14.24 -12.92
CA GLU A 78 0.52 14.29 -12.02
C GLU A 78 -0.68 15.00 -12.67
N VAL A 79 -0.43 15.92 -13.59
CA VAL A 79 -1.50 16.62 -14.33
C VAL A 79 -2.37 15.67 -15.15
N GLU A 80 -1.87 14.48 -15.49
CA GLU A 80 -2.66 13.45 -16.18
C GLU A 80 -3.89 13.01 -15.36
N ILE A 81 -3.77 12.95 -14.03
CA ILE A 81 -4.92 12.68 -13.16
C ILE A 81 -5.98 13.77 -13.33
N ILE A 82 -5.56 15.05 -13.34
CA ILE A 82 -6.48 16.18 -13.51
C ILE A 82 -7.10 16.19 -14.91
N ARG A 83 -6.30 15.91 -15.95
CA ARG A 83 -6.82 15.78 -17.32
C ARG A 83 -7.88 14.70 -17.40
N ARG A 84 -7.62 13.51 -16.85
CA ARG A 84 -8.60 12.41 -16.83
C ARG A 84 -9.88 12.77 -16.09
N MET A 85 -9.76 13.43 -14.93
CA MET A 85 -10.92 13.90 -14.19
C MET A 85 -11.75 14.92 -15.00
N THR A 86 -11.08 15.88 -15.64
CA THR A 86 -11.73 17.00 -16.35
C THR A 86 -12.39 16.54 -17.65
N GLU A 87 -11.74 15.64 -18.38
CA GLU A 87 -12.22 15.15 -19.68
C GLU A 87 -13.09 13.88 -19.56
N GLY A 88 -13.25 13.34 -18.33
CA GLY A 88 -14.04 12.13 -18.10
C GLY A 88 -13.39 10.85 -18.61
N ILE A 89 -12.04 10.77 -18.56
CA ILE A 89 -11.26 9.62 -19.04
C ILE A 89 -11.05 8.62 -17.90
N TYR A 90 -12.11 7.96 -17.49
CA TYR A 90 -12.13 6.89 -16.49
C TYR A 90 -13.42 6.08 -16.61
N ASP A 91 -13.47 4.87 -16.05
CA ASP A 91 -14.71 4.08 -15.97
C ASP A 91 -15.70 4.74 -15.02
N HIS A 92 -16.70 5.42 -15.56
CA HIS A 92 -17.73 6.11 -14.77
C HIS A 92 -18.55 5.14 -13.91
N ALA A 93 -18.83 3.93 -14.41
CA ALA A 93 -19.60 2.95 -13.65
C ALA A 93 -18.78 2.39 -12.48
N GLU A 94 -17.47 2.18 -12.67
CA GLU A 94 -16.55 1.80 -11.61
C GLU A 94 -16.45 2.90 -10.54
N PHE A 95 -16.34 4.16 -10.97
CA PHE A 95 -16.32 5.29 -10.05
C PHE A 95 -17.61 5.42 -9.24
N GLU A 96 -18.78 5.34 -9.87
CA GLU A 96 -20.06 5.39 -9.17
C GLU A 96 -20.20 4.27 -8.13
N LYS A 97 -19.75 3.05 -8.49
CA LYS A 97 -19.73 1.92 -7.57
C LYS A 97 -18.78 2.17 -6.40
N ALA A 98 -17.56 2.65 -6.68
CA ALA A 98 -16.57 2.99 -5.68
C ALA A 98 -17.06 4.08 -4.72
N LEU A 99 -17.62 5.15 -5.25
CA LEU A 99 -18.15 6.26 -4.46
C LEU A 99 -19.32 5.84 -3.57
N LYS A 100 -20.25 5.06 -4.11
CA LYS A 100 -21.36 4.52 -3.33
C LYS A 100 -20.84 3.67 -2.17
N TRP A 101 -19.97 2.71 -2.46
CA TRP A 101 -19.37 1.85 -1.45
C TRP A 101 -18.62 2.67 -0.39
N ALA A 102 -17.80 3.64 -0.82
CA ALA A 102 -17.04 4.48 0.10
C ALA A 102 -17.95 5.30 1.03
N LYS A 103 -19.04 5.89 0.50
CA LYS A 103 -20.04 6.61 1.31
C LYS A 103 -20.78 5.71 2.29
N GLU A 104 -20.96 4.42 1.98
CA GLU A 104 -21.66 3.47 2.84
C GLU A 104 -20.74 2.83 3.89
N THR A 105 -19.44 2.70 3.61
CA THR A 105 -18.51 1.90 4.45
C THR A 105 -17.42 2.72 5.13
N CYS A 106 -16.99 3.85 4.55
CA CYS A 106 -15.96 4.67 5.14
C CYS A 106 -16.52 5.51 6.29
N LYS A 107 -16.05 5.23 7.50
CA LYS A 107 -16.39 6.02 8.68
C LYS A 107 -15.61 7.32 8.66
N ILE A 108 -16.30 8.44 8.48
CA ILE A 108 -15.67 9.76 8.52
C ILE A 108 -15.36 10.12 9.97
N GLY A 109 -14.08 10.35 10.25
CA GLY A 109 -13.58 10.76 11.54
C GLY A 109 -13.72 12.27 11.81
N TRP A 110 -13.27 12.67 12.97
CA TRP A 110 -13.30 14.08 13.37
C TRP A 110 -12.27 14.90 12.58
N ASP A 111 -12.72 16.08 12.10
CA ASP A 111 -11.85 17.09 11.50
C ASP A 111 -11.09 17.85 12.61
N LYS A 112 -9.77 17.61 12.68
CA LYS A 112 -8.88 18.20 13.69
C LYS A 112 -8.37 19.59 13.33
N ASN A 113 -8.69 20.08 12.14
CA ASN A 113 -8.25 21.41 11.72
C ASN A 113 -8.85 22.50 12.62
N PRO A 114 -8.08 23.58 12.89
CA PRO A 114 -8.66 24.79 13.46
C PRO A 114 -9.85 25.28 12.64
N GLU A 115 -10.83 25.91 13.28
CA GLU A 115 -12.09 26.32 12.64
C GLU A 115 -11.88 27.15 11.37
N GLU A 116 -10.87 28.02 11.40
CA GLU A 116 -10.50 28.88 10.26
C GLU A 116 -9.89 28.14 9.06
N LEU A 117 -9.45 26.90 9.25
CA LEU A 117 -8.88 26.03 8.21
C LEU A 117 -9.84 24.91 7.81
N GLN A 118 -11.00 24.78 8.46
CA GLN A 118 -11.97 23.75 8.09
C GLN A 118 -12.69 24.11 6.80
N PHE A 119 -12.85 23.14 5.92
CA PHE A 119 -13.68 23.29 4.74
C PHE A 119 -15.17 23.23 5.09
N SER A 120 -16.01 23.85 4.24
CA SER A 120 -17.46 23.68 4.35
C SER A 120 -17.88 22.22 4.13
N PRO A 121 -19.08 21.81 4.59
CA PRO A 121 -19.58 20.45 4.33
C PRO A 121 -19.60 20.08 2.85
N GLU A 122 -20.00 21.01 1.98
CA GLU A 122 -20.04 20.82 0.53
C GLU A 122 -18.63 20.61 -0.03
N LYS A 123 -17.65 21.38 0.45
CA LYS A 123 -16.27 21.25 0.02
C LYS A 123 -15.66 19.91 0.50
N LYS A 124 -16.00 19.43 1.71
CA LYS A 124 -15.61 18.14 2.22
C LYS A 124 -16.15 17.00 1.35
N GLU A 125 -17.39 17.11 0.90
CA GLU A 125 -18.01 16.14 -0.01
C GLU A 125 -17.28 16.12 -1.37
N GLU A 126 -17.01 17.28 -1.97
CA GLU A 126 -16.20 17.39 -3.19
C GLU A 126 -14.82 16.75 -3.02
N GLN A 127 -14.18 16.98 -1.89
CA GLN A 127 -12.88 16.38 -1.55
C GLN A 127 -12.96 14.87 -1.49
N PHE A 128 -14.00 14.33 -0.88
CA PHE A 128 -14.20 12.89 -0.77
C PHE A 128 -14.45 12.25 -2.13
N GLU A 129 -15.29 12.85 -2.96
CA GLU A 129 -15.50 12.39 -4.34
C GLU A 129 -14.21 12.44 -5.17
N PHE A 130 -13.41 13.50 -4.99
CA PHE A 130 -12.14 13.65 -5.70
C PHE A 130 -11.17 12.50 -5.37
N VAL A 131 -10.96 12.18 -4.08
CA VAL A 131 -9.98 11.15 -3.69
C VAL A 131 -10.41 9.75 -4.10
N VAL A 132 -11.72 9.45 -4.10
CA VAL A 132 -12.26 8.19 -4.62
C VAL A 132 -12.03 8.09 -6.13
N LYS A 133 -12.32 9.14 -6.88
CA LYS A 133 -12.08 9.21 -8.32
C LYS A 133 -10.60 9.05 -8.65
N MET A 134 -9.73 9.69 -7.88
CA MET A 134 -8.29 9.57 -8.00
C MET A 134 -7.83 8.12 -7.86
N ALA A 135 -8.38 7.37 -6.88
CA ALA A 135 -8.04 5.96 -6.70
C ALA A 135 -8.42 5.11 -7.93
N VAL A 136 -9.59 5.36 -8.54
CA VAL A 136 -10.00 4.69 -9.79
C VAL A 136 -9.05 5.03 -10.92
N ILE A 137 -8.73 6.29 -11.12
CA ILE A 137 -7.83 6.75 -12.20
C ILE A 137 -6.43 6.17 -12.04
N ILE A 138 -5.85 6.16 -10.83
CA ILE A 138 -4.53 5.57 -10.59
C ILE A 138 -4.53 4.07 -10.90
N LYS A 139 -5.57 3.34 -10.48
CA LYS A 139 -5.74 1.92 -10.82
C LYS A 139 -5.75 1.71 -12.34
N GLU A 140 -6.45 2.56 -13.09
CA GLU A 140 -6.50 2.51 -14.56
C GLU A 140 -5.19 2.90 -15.22
N LEU A 141 -4.48 3.89 -14.69
CA LEU A 141 -3.12 4.20 -15.14
C LEU A 141 -2.19 2.99 -15.00
N MET A 142 -2.30 2.25 -13.90
CA MET A 142 -1.49 1.04 -13.70
C MET A 142 -1.85 -0.09 -14.68
N ASN A 143 -3.14 -0.39 -14.84
CA ASN A 143 -3.59 -1.63 -15.49
C ASN A 143 -4.20 -1.44 -16.88
N GLY A 144 -4.58 -0.22 -17.22
CA GLY A 144 -5.47 0.06 -18.33
C GLY A 144 -6.95 -0.10 -17.99
N CYS A 145 -7.82 0.28 -18.92
CA CYS A 145 -9.26 0.15 -18.81
C CYS A 145 -9.89 -0.02 -20.19
N ASP A 146 -10.46 -1.19 -20.45
CA ASP A 146 -11.10 -1.54 -21.74
C ASP A 146 -12.52 -0.94 -21.91
N LYS A 147 -13.02 -0.26 -20.86
CA LYS A 147 -14.36 0.36 -20.86
C LYS A 147 -14.33 1.84 -21.21
N LEU A 148 -13.16 2.42 -21.45
CA LEU A 148 -13.06 3.81 -21.89
C LEU A 148 -13.71 4.00 -23.27
N ASP A 149 -14.18 5.22 -23.54
CA ASP A 149 -14.63 5.61 -24.88
C ASP A 149 -13.53 5.29 -25.91
N PRO A 150 -13.83 4.65 -27.05
CA PRO A 150 -12.85 4.29 -28.08
C PRO A 150 -11.98 5.45 -28.57
N LYS A 151 -12.41 6.68 -28.41
CA LYS A 151 -11.59 7.85 -28.72
C LYS A 151 -10.36 8.01 -27.80
N PHE A 152 -10.38 7.37 -26.62
CA PHE A 152 -9.31 7.34 -25.64
C PHE A 152 -8.56 6.00 -25.66
N SER A 153 -8.35 5.44 -26.83
CA SER A 153 -7.73 4.13 -27.01
C SER A 153 -6.28 4.05 -26.49
N GLU A 154 -5.55 5.16 -26.49
CA GLU A 154 -4.19 5.23 -25.95
C GLU A 154 -4.23 5.19 -24.40
N GLU A 155 -5.12 5.95 -23.79
CA GLU A 155 -5.29 5.99 -22.34
C GLU A 155 -5.83 4.66 -21.78
N ALA A 156 -6.58 3.91 -22.60
CA ALA A 156 -7.13 2.62 -22.24
C ALA A 156 -6.05 1.52 -22.04
N ILE A 157 -4.86 1.67 -22.62
CA ILE A 157 -3.80 0.66 -22.53
C ILE A 157 -3.24 0.56 -21.11
N GLY A 158 -3.08 1.70 -20.40
CA GLY A 158 -2.36 1.76 -19.13
C GLY A 158 -0.87 1.43 -19.28
N HIS A 159 -0.22 1.21 -18.14
CA HIS A 159 1.24 1.03 -18.10
C HIS A 159 1.70 -0.39 -17.74
N ASN A 160 0.79 -1.36 -17.63
CA ASN A 160 1.11 -2.73 -17.20
C ASN A 160 1.97 -2.76 -15.91
N ALA A 161 1.63 -1.88 -14.96
CA ALA A 161 2.42 -1.63 -13.77
C ALA A 161 2.18 -2.68 -12.69
N LEU A 162 3.26 -3.29 -12.20
CA LEU A 162 3.24 -4.19 -11.04
C LEU A 162 3.31 -3.42 -9.73
N ALA A 163 3.94 -2.26 -9.77
CA ALA A 163 4.00 -1.29 -8.68
C ALA A 163 4.00 0.14 -9.24
N ALA A 164 3.57 1.08 -8.43
CA ALA A 164 3.59 2.50 -8.75
C ALA A 164 3.99 3.31 -7.52
N GLY A 165 4.29 4.57 -7.72
CA GLY A 165 4.45 5.56 -6.66
C GLY A 165 3.77 6.86 -7.06
N PHE A 166 3.17 7.53 -6.09
CA PHE A 166 2.56 8.84 -6.26
C PHE A 166 3.37 9.89 -5.52
N GLN A 167 3.85 10.90 -6.25
CA GLN A 167 4.71 11.92 -5.68
C GLN A 167 4.03 12.71 -4.55
N GLY A 168 2.84 13.25 -4.78
CA GLY A 168 1.92 13.78 -3.78
C GLY A 168 2.45 14.90 -2.87
N GLN A 169 3.50 15.60 -3.28
CA GLN A 169 4.09 16.67 -2.47
C GLN A 169 3.62 18.07 -2.93
N ARG A 170 4.27 19.13 -2.46
CA ARG A 170 3.85 20.53 -2.57
C ARG A 170 3.30 20.97 -3.92
N GLN A 171 3.83 20.47 -5.03
CA GLN A 171 3.34 20.79 -6.37
C GLN A 171 1.89 20.30 -6.59
N TRP A 172 1.52 19.23 -5.88
CA TRP A 172 0.18 18.69 -5.88
C TRP A 172 -0.63 19.16 -4.67
N THR A 173 -0.17 18.87 -3.45
CA THR A 173 -0.95 19.02 -2.22
C THR A 173 -1.20 20.47 -1.80
N ASP A 174 -0.52 21.44 -2.39
CA ASP A 174 -0.87 22.86 -2.21
C ASP A 174 -2.12 23.24 -3.02
N PHE A 175 -2.54 22.45 -4.02
CA PHE A 175 -3.64 22.76 -4.93
C PHE A 175 -4.75 21.72 -4.96
N TYR A 176 -4.42 20.46 -4.76
CA TYR A 176 -5.30 19.30 -4.92
C TYR A 176 -5.32 18.43 -3.68
N PRO A 177 -6.40 17.65 -3.46
CA PRO A 177 -6.47 16.67 -2.39
C PRO A 177 -5.27 15.70 -2.41
N ASN A 178 -4.79 15.32 -1.22
CA ASN A 178 -3.68 14.37 -1.09
C ASN A 178 -3.99 12.98 -1.68
N GLY A 179 -2.97 12.16 -1.84
CA GLY A 179 -3.07 10.80 -2.37
C GLY A 179 -3.43 9.72 -1.35
N ASP A 180 -3.55 10.06 -0.08
CA ASP A 180 -3.60 9.11 1.03
C ASP A 180 -4.74 8.09 0.91
N PHE A 181 -5.92 8.53 0.45
CA PHE A 181 -7.04 7.62 0.22
C PHE A 181 -6.70 6.58 -0.88
N ALA A 182 -6.15 7.05 -2.00
CA ALA A 182 -5.78 6.16 -3.10
C ALA A 182 -4.68 5.19 -2.69
N GLU A 183 -3.66 5.67 -1.99
CA GLU A 183 -2.57 4.84 -1.49
C GLU A 183 -3.07 3.79 -0.50
N ALA A 184 -3.87 4.19 0.49
CA ALA A 184 -4.43 3.27 1.47
C ALA A 184 -5.30 2.20 0.80
N MET A 185 -6.24 2.60 -0.06
CA MET A 185 -7.17 1.67 -0.70
C MET A 185 -6.47 0.75 -1.70
N LEU A 186 -5.56 1.24 -2.52
CA LEU A 186 -4.88 0.41 -3.53
C LEU A 186 -3.92 -0.59 -2.89
N ASN A 187 -3.25 -0.26 -1.80
CA ASN A 187 -2.39 -1.17 -1.06
C ASN A 187 -3.16 -2.21 -0.23
N THR A 188 -4.46 -2.03 0.00
CA THR A 188 -5.33 -2.95 0.75
C THR A 188 -5.72 -4.16 -0.10
N SER A 189 -5.98 -5.32 0.52
CA SER A 189 -6.35 -6.58 -0.14
C SER A 189 -7.81 -6.69 -0.53
N PHE A 190 -8.58 -5.62 -0.43
CA PHE A 190 -9.97 -5.52 -0.88
C PHE A 190 -10.32 -4.09 -1.29
N ASP A 191 -11.39 -3.95 -2.04
CA ASP A 191 -11.99 -2.66 -2.37
C ASP A 191 -13.52 -2.81 -2.56
N TRP A 192 -14.15 -1.87 -3.24
CA TRP A 192 -15.58 -1.89 -3.59
C TRP A 192 -16.00 -3.06 -4.49
N ASN A 193 -15.06 -3.88 -4.96
CA ASN A 193 -15.31 -5.11 -5.70
C ASN A 193 -15.15 -6.37 -4.83
N GLY A 194 -14.81 -6.22 -3.55
CA GLY A 194 -14.53 -7.32 -2.63
C GLY A 194 -13.02 -7.62 -2.54
N ALA A 195 -12.68 -8.82 -2.04
CA ALA A 195 -11.30 -9.25 -1.91
C ALA A 195 -10.59 -9.32 -3.27
N ARG A 196 -9.37 -8.81 -3.33
CA ARG A 196 -8.55 -8.77 -4.53
C ARG A 196 -7.06 -8.75 -4.20
N GLU A 197 -6.26 -9.10 -5.18
CA GLU A 197 -4.81 -8.88 -5.08
C GLU A 197 -4.51 -7.38 -4.85
N PRO A 198 -3.74 -7.02 -3.79
CA PRO A 198 -3.40 -5.63 -3.52
C PRO A 198 -2.50 -5.07 -4.62
N TYR A 199 -2.72 -3.83 -4.97
CA TYR A 199 -1.77 -3.05 -5.76
C TYR A 199 -0.59 -2.63 -4.88
N ILE A 200 0.44 -2.06 -5.48
CA ILE A 200 1.51 -1.38 -4.75
C ILE A 200 1.53 0.06 -5.23
N LEU A 201 1.25 0.98 -4.32
CA LEU A 201 1.34 2.41 -4.55
C LEU A 201 2.17 3.02 -3.41
N ALA A 202 3.42 3.37 -3.72
CA ALA A 202 4.35 3.92 -2.74
C ALA A 202 4.06 5.39 -2.49
N THR A 203 4.04 5.78 -1.21
CA THR A 203 3.94 7.16 -0.77
C THR A 203 5.14 7.97 -1.25
N GLU A 204 4.90 9.23 -1.63
CA GLU A 204 5.93 10.19 -2.06
C GLU A 204 6.77 9.72 -3.27
N ASN A 205 6.26 8.74 -4.01
CA ASN A 205 6.99 8.05 -5.06
C ASN A 205 8.37 7.56 -4.60
N ASP A 206 8.47 7.07 -3.34
CA ASP A 206 9.69 6.42 -2.84
C ASP A 206 9.82 5.03 -3.49
N VAL A 207 10.49 5.01 -4.63
CA VAL A 207 10.59 3.85 -5.51
C VAL A 207 11.27 2.67 -4.81
N LEU A 208 12.28 2.91 -3.99
CA LEU A 208 12.99 1.83 -3.30
C LEU A 208 12.09 1.14 -2.26
N ASN A 209 11.25 1.90 -1.56
CA ASN A 209 10.23 1.31 -0.68
C ASN A 209 9.13 0.61 -1.49
N GLY A 210 8.70 1.21 -2.60
CA GLY A 210 7.74 0.59 -3.53
C GLY A 210 8.22 -0.76 -4.07
N LEU A 211 9.50 -0.86 -4.45
CA LEU A 211 10.13 -2.13 -4.84
C LEU A 211 10.17 -3.12 -3.67
N GLY A 212 10.50 -2.65 -2.45
CA GLY A 212 10.45 -3.47 -1.25
C GLY A 212 9.06 -4.04 -1.00
N MET A 213 8.03 -3.20 -1.06
CA MET A 213 6.62 -3.62 -0.94
C MET A 213 6.25 -4.63 -2.03
N MET A 214 6.64 -4.39 -3.27
CA MET A 214 6.41 -5.31 -4.40
C MET A 214 7.05 -6.67 -4.15
N PHE A 215 8.31 -6.73 -3.73
CA PHE A 215 8.98 -8.01 -3.42
C PHE A 215 8.26 -8.77 -2.32
N MET A 216 7.90 -8.09 -1.24
CA MET A 216 7.20 -8.73 -0.13
C MET A 216 5.79 -9.19 -0.54
N LYS A 217 5.06 -8.41 -1.34
CA LYS A 217 3.77 -8.81 -1.91
C LYS A 217 3.91 -10.10 -2.73
N LEU A 218 4.85 -10.14 -3.66
CA LEU A 218 5.06 -11.30 -4.55
C LEU A 218 5.49 -12.57 -3.80
N LEU A 219 6.23 -12.41 -2.68
CA LEU A 219 6.67 -13.53 -1.86
C LEU A 219 5.60 -14.03 -0.88
N THR A 220 4.72 -13.15 -0.42
CA THR A 220 3.78 -13.45 0.68
C THR A 220 2.33 -13.48 0.24
N ASN A 221 1.99 -12.92 -0.91
CA ASN A 221 0.61 -12.70 -1.40
C ASN A 221 -0.26 -11.93 -0.41
N ARG A 222 0.34 -10.98 0.32
CA ARG A 222 -0.31 -10.15 1.32
C ARG A 222 -0.22 -8.68 0.94
N ALA A 223 -1.13 -7.88 1.44
CA ALA A 223 -1.03 -6.44 1.45
C ALA A 223 0.28 -5.99 2.14
N GLN A 224 0.80 -4.83 1.77
CA GLN A 224 2.06 -4.32 2.28
C GLN A 224 1.87 -2.93 2.87
N ILE A 225 2.65 -2.64 3.90
CA ILE A 225 2.66 -1.34 4.58
C ILE A 225 3.85 -0.54 4.08
N PHE A 226 3.60 0.70 3.68
CA PHE A 226 4.63 1.73 3.62
C PHE A 226 4.67 2.43 4.98
N ALA A 227 5.79 2.47 5.65
CA ALA A 227 5.89 3.14 6.95
C ALA A 227 7.28 3.69 7.23
N ASP A 228 7.32 4.86 7.84
CA ASP A 228 8.52 5.45 8.42
C ASP A 228 8.74 4.90 9.83
N VAL A 229 9.96 4.53 10.14
CA VAL A 229 10.37 4.27 11.53
C VAL A 229 10.67 5.60 12.19
N ARG A 230 9.74 6.13 12.96
CA ARG A 230 9.89 7.46 13.59
C ARG A 230 10.74 7.42 14.84
N THR A 231 10.49 6.44 15.71
CA THR A 231 11.27 6.31 16.96
C THR A 231 11.02 4.95 17.61
N TYR A 232 11.91 4.65 18.56
CA TYR A 232 11.69 3.63 19.57
C TYR A 232 11.30 4.30 20.89
N TRP A 233 10.19 3.88 21.45
CA TRP A 233 9.71 4.35 22.74
C TRP A 233 10.12 3.37 23.84
N SER A 234 11.16 3.70 24.62
CA SER A 234 11.47 2.97 25.83
C SER A 234 10.44 3.24 26.94
N PRO A 235 10.32 2.38 27.97
CA PRO A 235 9.45 2.63 29.11
C PRO A 235 9.71 4.00 29.78
N GLU A 236 10.98 4.38 29.91
CA GLU A 236 11.38 5.66 30.51
C GLU A 236 10.95 6.85 29.61
N ALA A 237 11.08 6.71 28.30
CA ALA A 237 10.67 7.75 27.37
C ALA A 237 9.15 7.98 27.40
N VAL A 238 8.37 6.90 27.44
CA VAL A 238 6.91 6.97 27.57
C VAL A 238 6.53 7.63 28.91
N LYS A 239 7.12 7.17 30.00
CA LYS A 239 6.87 7.74 31.34
C LYS A 239 7.17 9.24 31.39
N LYS A 240 8.31 9.65 30.83
CA LYS A 240 8.69 11.05 30.78
C LYS A 240 7.75 11.91 29.92
N ALA A 241 7.30 11.38 28.78
CA ALA A 241 6.48 12.14 27.84
C ALA A 241 4.99 12.23 28.27
N THR A 242 4.46 11.18 28.87
CA THR A 242 3.01 11.01 29.10
C THR A 242 2.62 10.84 30.58
N GLY A 243 3.59 10.55 31.46
CA GLY A 243 3.32 10.14 32.84
C GLY A 243 2.85 8.69 32.98
N TYR A 244 2.63 7.96 31.87
CA TYR A 244 2.12 6.58 31.86
C TYR A 244 3.26 5.57 32.01
N ASP A 245 3.06 4.53 32.80
CA ASP A 245 3.95 3.38 32.89
C ASP A 245 3.49 2.30 31.89
N LEU A 246 4.39 1.84 31.04
CA LEU A 246 4.06 0.76 30.08
C LEU A 246 3.63 -0.50 30.83
N GLU A 247 2.63 -1.18 30.30
CA GLU A 247 2.08 -2.43 30.80
C GLU A 247 2.04 -3.51 29.72
N GLY A 248 1.74 -4.76 30.11
CA GLY A 248 1.56 -5.89 29.21
C GLY A 248 2.74 -6.07 28.25
N VAL A 249 2.42 -6.40 27.01
CA VAL A 249 3.39 -6.76 25.94
C VAL A 249 4.45 -5.67 25.70
N ALA A 250 4.06 -4.40 25.71
CA ALA A 250 4.99 -3.31 25.49
C ALA A 250 6.03 -3.19 26.63
N LYS A 251 5.60 -3.48 27.88
CA LYS A 251 6.50 -3.55 29.03
C LYS A 251 7.45 -4.74 28.94
N GLU A 252 6.92 -5.91 28.59
CA GLU A 252 7.70 -7.16 28.46
C GLU A 252 8.73 -7.05 27.33
N ALA A 253 8.36 -6.41 26.22
CA ALA A 253 9.26 -6.14 25.10
C ALA A 253 10.26 -5.01 25.39
N GLY A 254 10.15 -4.32 26.51
CA GLY A 254 11.00 -3.18 26.87
C GLY A 254 10.68 -1.90 26.12
N GLY A 255 9.53 -1.81 25.45
CA GLY A 255 9.10 -0.65 24.67
C GLY A 255 8.41 -1.04 23.36
N PHE A 256 8.29 -0.10 22.44
CA PHE A 256 7.71 -0.33 21.12
C PHE A 256 8.29 0.57 20.04
N LEU A 257 8.20 0.13 18.78
CA LEU A 257 8.51 0.93 17.62
C LEU A 257 7.31 1.79 17.22
N HIS A 258 7.55 3.05 16.97
CA HIS A 258 6.56 3.96 16.41
C HIS A 258 6.75 4.00 14.89
N LEU A 259 5.84 3.34 14.19
CA LEU A 259 5.75 3.38 12.74
C LEU A 259 4.62 4.33 12.36
N ILE A 260 4.86 5.17 11.36
CA ILE A 260 3.86 6.11 10.86
C ILE A 260 4.01 6.27 9.35
N ASN A 261 2.89 6.36 8.68
CA ASN A 261 2.80 7.02 7.38
C ASN A 261 1.82 8.19 7.53
N SER A 262 1.77 9.11 6.60
CA SER A 262 0.90 10.31 6.67
C SER A 262 -0.61 10.03 6.49
N GLY A 263 -1.04 8.79 6.79
CA GLY A 263 -2.43 8.33 6.71
C GLY A 263 -2.72 7.44 5.50
N ALA A 264 -1.68 7.06 4.76
CA ALA A 264 -1.77 6.25 3.55
C ALA A 264 -1.44 4.75 3.78
N ALA A 265 -1.43 4.26 5.01
CA ALA A 265 -1.14 2.86 5.30
C ALA A 265 -2.28 1.94 4.86
N CYS A 266 -1.95 0.77 4.32
CA CYS A 266 -2.95 -0.22 3.91
C CYS A 266 -3.81 -0.67 5.10
N LEU A 267 -5.11 -0.90 4.87
CA LEU A 267 -6.07 -1.11 5.94
C LEU A 267 -5.91 -2.49 6.61
N ASP A 268 -5.41 -3.50 5.91
CA ASP A 268 -5.09 -4.82 6.47
C ASP A 268 -4.16 -4.74 7.68
N ALA A 269 -3.35 -3.69 7.74
CA ALA A 269 -2.39 -3.47 8.82
C ALA A 269 -3.02 -3.09 10.15
N ASN A 270 -4.35 -2.84 10.22
CA ASN A 270 -5.00 -2.63 11.51
C ASN A 270 -5.08 -3.92 12.35
N GLY A 271 -4.90 -5.10 11.71
CA GLY A 271 -4.82 -6.38 12.41
C GLY A 271 -6.17 -6.91 12.91
N GLU A 272 -7.29 -6.47 12.34
CA GLU A 272 -8.60 -7.01 12.68
C GLU A 272 -8.84 -8.39 12.08
N ALA A 273 -8.20 -8.73 10.96
CA ALA A 273 -8.20 -10.08 10.47
C ALA A 273 -7.46 -11.02 11.43
N LYS A 274 -7.96 -12.23 11.60
CA LYS A 274 -7.46 -13.22 12.57
C LYS A 274 -7.05 -14.51 11.87
N ASP A 275 -6.00 -15.15 12.41
CA ASP A 275 -5.67 -16.53 12.07
C ASP A 275 -6.62 -17.52 12.77
N GLU A 276 -6.41 -18.82 12.54
CA GLU A 276 -7.18 -19.91 13.15
C GLU A 276 -7.10 -19.95 14.70
N ASN A 277 -6.07 -19.34 15.27
CA ASN A 277 -5.82 -19.25 16.71
C ASN A 277 -6.37 -17.94 17.31
N GLY A 278 -6.94 -17.07 16.49
CA GLY A 278 -7.46 -15.76 16.91
C GLY A 278 -6.41 -14.66 17.04
N ASN A 279 -5.18 -14.88 16.56
CA ASN A 279 -4.15 -13.87 16.57
C ASN A 279 -4.34 -12.88 15.41
N ALA A 280 -3.98 -11.62 15.63
CA ALA A 280 -3.98 -10.60 14.61
C ALA A 280 -2.95 -10.91 13.52
N VAL A 281 -3.38 -10.93 12.26
CA VAL A 281 -2.51 -11.21 11.12
C VAL A 281 -2.94 -10.40 9.89
N MET A 282 -2.01 -10.18 8.97
CA MET A 282 -2.33 -9.82 7.61
C MET A 282 -2.47 -11.12 6.80
N LYS A 283 -3.71 -11.46 6.39
CA LYS A 283 -3.99 -12.67 5.61
C LYS A 283 -3.45 -12.57 4.20
N GLN A 284 -3.30 -13.72 3.52
CA GLN A 284 -3.18 -13.72 2.06
C GLN A 284 -4.46 -13.14 1.46
N TRP A 285 -4.34 -12.41 0.37
CA TRP A 285 -5.47 -11.62 -0.15
C TRP A 285 -6.70 -12.46 -0.50
N TRP A 286 -6.51 -13.72 -0.93
CA TRP A 286 -7.62 -14.63 -1.24
C TRP A 286 -8.28 -15.27 0.00
N ASP A 287 -7.68 -15.13 1.20
CA ASP A 287 -8.23 -15.61 2.47
C ASP A 287 -8.98 -14.50 3.24
N ILE A 288 -9.06 -13.30 2.68
CA ILE A 288 -9.82 -12.18 3.25
C ILE A 288 -11.32 -12.41 3.04
N THR A 289 -12.04 -12.58 4.13
CA THR A 289 -13.49 -12.77 4.11
C THR A 289 -14.24 -11.42 4.16
N GLU A 290 -15.56 -11.46 3.90
CA GLU A 290 -16.42 -10.27 4.05
C GLU A 290 -16.45 -9.78 5.51
N GLU A 291 -16.39 -10.71 6.48
CA GLU A 291 -16.31 -10.38 7.89
C GLU A 291 -14.99 -9.66 8.23
N ASP A 292 -13.86 -10.12 7.68
CA ASP A 292 -12.58 -9.43 7.82
C ASP A 292 -12.64 -8.01 7.24
N GLN A 293 -13.16 -7.86 6.01
CA GLN A 293 -13.32 -6.56 5.37
C GLN A 293 -14.15 -5.61 6.23
N LYS A 294 -15.28 -6.10 6.73
CA LYS A 294 -16.14 -5.31 7.60
C LYS A 294 -15.42 -4.91 8.90
N ALA A 295 -14.75 -5.84 9.58
CA ALA A 295 -14.02 -5.55 10.82
C ALA A 295 -12.89 -4.52 10.59
N ILE A 296 -12.16 -4.65 9.49
CA ILE A 296 -11.11 -3.71 9.08
C ILE A 296 -11.69 -2.30 8.84
N MET A 297 -12.80 -2.20 8.10
CA MET A 297 -13.46 -0.92 7.82
C MET A 297 -14.07 -0.30 9.09
N ASP A 298 -14.68 -1.10 9.95
CA ASP A 298 -15.29 -0.63 11.21
C ASP A 298 -14.25 0.00 12.16
N ASN A 299 -13.01 -0.43 12.10
CA ASN A 299 -11.88 0.09 12.90
C ASN A 299 -11.00 1.11 12.17
N THR A 300 -11.39 1.51 10.99
CA THR A 300 -10.70 2.56 10.22
C THR A 300 -11.56 3.82 10.16
N GLU A 301 -10.98 4.95 10.53
CA GLU A 301 -11.57 6.27 10.32
C GLU A 301 -10.88 6.98 9.16
N TRP A 302 -11.66 7.75 8.40
CA TRP A 302 -11.16 8.62 7.34
C TRP A 302 -11.25 10.05 7.81
N CYS A 303 -10.11 10.67 8.06
CA CYS A 303 -10.01 12.00 8.62
C CYS A 303 -9.61 13.00 7.55
N MET A 304 -10.16 14.21 7.66
CA MET A 304 -9.69 15.36 6.86
C MET A 304 -8.19 15.56 7.08
N ALA A 305 -7.46 15.81 6.01
CA ALA A 305 -6.04 16.12 6.07
C ALA A 305 -5.79 17.39 6.91
N ASP A 306 -4.54 17.57 7.37
CA ASP A 306 -4.11 18.85 7.95
C ASP A 306 -4.07 19.93 6.86
N ASN A 307 -5.10 20.76 6.79
CA ASN A 307 -5.25 21.80 5.78
C ASN A 307 -4.21 22.93 5.90
N GLY A 308 -3.50 23.00 7.02
CA GLY A 308 -2.37 23.91 7.18
C GLY A 308 -1.13 23.42 6.42
N TYR A 309 -0.97 22.13 6.30
CA TYR A 309 0.11 21.48 5.55
C TYR A 309 -0.33 21.04 4.14
N PHE A 310 -1.45 20.32 4.03
CA PHE A 310 -2.06 19.89 2.76
C PHE A 310 -3.16 20.89 2.35
N ARG A 311 -2.79 22.01 1.77
CA ARG A 311 -3.73 23.12 1.45
C ARG A 311 -4.83 22.71 0.47
N GLY A 312 -4.54 21.72 -0.39
CA GLY A 312 -5.52 21.12 -1.29
C GLY A 312 -6.51 20.18 -0.59
N GLY A 313 -6.28 19.85 0.68
CA GLY A 313 -7.14 18.97 1.46
C GLY A 313 -6.90 17.49 1.22
N GLY A 314 -7.97 16.71 1.26
CA GLY A 314 -7.98 15.27 1.07
C GLY A 314 -8.37 14.50 2.33
N TYR A 315 -8.34 13.19 2.26
CA TYR A 315 -8.69 12.30 3.35
C TYR A 315 -7.60 11.27 3.59
N SER A 316 -7.26 11.08 4.85
CA SER A 316 -6.25 10.13 5.31
C SER A 316 -6.88 9.06 6.19
N SER A 317 -6.45 7.81 6.06
CA SER A 317 -6.88 6.73 6.94
C SER A 317 -6.27 6.87 8.33
N ARG A 318 -7.01 6.47 9.35
CA ARG A 318 -6.57 6.43 10.74
C ARG A 318 -7.04 5.15 11.41
N TYR A 319 -6.11 4.39 11.96
CA TYR A 319 -6.38 3.22 12.80
C TYR A 319 -5.18 2.96 13.73
N GLU A 320 -5.38 2.08 14.68
CA GLU A 320 -4.31 1.58 15.54
C GLU A 320 -4.10 0.10 15.24
N THR A 321 -2.86 -0.28 14.93
CA THR A 321 -2.51 -1.68 14.67
C THR A 321 -2.65 -2.51 15.96
N LYS A 322 -3.29 -3.66 15.87
CA LYS A 322 -3.37 -4.60 17.00
C LYS A 322 -1.98 -5.05 17.43
N ALA A 323 -1.82 -5.19 18.75
CA ALA A 323 -0.58 -5.67 19.33
C ALA A 323 -0.24 -7.09 18.89
N GLN A 324 1.05 -7.44 18.89
CA GLN A 324 1.59 -8.78 18.63
C GLN A 324 1.40 -9.30 17.19
N MET A 325 0.95 -8.47 16.25
CA MET A 325 0.90 -8.88 14.84
C MET A 325 2.32 -9.08 14.32
N PRO A 326 2.66 -10.27 13.78
CA PRO A 326 3.98 -10.51 13.21
C PRO A 326 4.27 -9.57 12.05
N ALA A 327 5.45 -8.98 12.01
CA ALA A 327 5.88 -8.09 10.94
C ALA A 327 7.32 -8.40 10.51
N THR A 328 7.57 -8.24 9.22
CA THR A 328 8.92 -8.25 8.63
C THR A 328 9.13 -6.91 7.94
N MET A 329 10.20 -6.21 8.27
CA MET A 329 10.56 -4.96 7.64
C MET A 329 11.74 -5.16 6.70
N ILE A 330 11.69 -4.55 5.53
CA ILE A 330 12.83 -4.43 4.61
C ILE A 330 13.00 -2.97 4.21
N ARG A 331 14.23 -2.60 3.95
CA ARG A 331 14.60 -1.34 3.30
C ARG A 331 15.61 -1.67 2.22
N LEU A 332 15.31 -1.27 1.00
CA LEU A 332 16.27 -1.33 -0.10
C LEU A 332 17.10 -0.05 -0.10
N ASN A 333 18.38 -0.21 -0.40
CA ASN A 333 19.31 0.89 -0.55
C ASN A 333 20.22 0.55 -1.73
N LEU A 334 20.26 1.41 -2.74
CA LEU A 334 21.07 1.26 -3.96
C LEU A 334 22.28 2.19 -3.90
#